data_7ac2ae6398e9601f5fd42ca6b16864b8
#
_entry.id   7ac2ae6398e9601f5fd42ca6b16864b8
#
_cell.length_a   1.000
_cell.length_b   1.000
_cell.length_c   1.000
_cell.angle_alpha   90.00
_cell.angle_beta   90.00
_cell.angle_gamma   90.00
#
_symmetry.space_group_name_H-M   'P 1'
#
loop_
_entity.id
_entity.type
_entity.pdbx_description
1 polymer ?
#
loop_
_entity_poly.entity_id
_entity_poly.type
_entity_poly.pdbx_seq_one_letter_code
_entity_poly.pdbx_strand_id
1 'polypeptide(L)'
;MKGFKILEHSDIEKDLELYHRLGAKKGVYLGFKSMKDFYSMRESGVTDWTGYPSSGKTELLLECLFNTANFYGWKHLLYVPDIGDEIEVMSILIHKYSGMTFDKKYPNYISIQDVWRSSSWLLEHFKILKKTDPKASITPIEFWDFAIECKKEFGIQTATIDSWKDMRHDYSLHGGYAQYLSHVLPYRNMISEQHNIHLHTVIHPKTPRRQDGKIVHPDVDDMEGGAQWNNSGKVIISLHRESKEANHVDVKMLKIKPKIVGKWGFFAINFDLSKSRYFDINSEIGGTKEYATKEIIESKPNSEAISNYQLDNPF
;
A
#
# COMPACT_ATOMS: atom_id res chain seq x y z
N MET A 1 12.94 -5.87 34.64
CA MET A 1 13.11 -4.89 33.53
C MET A 1 11.75 -4.23 33.31
N LYS A 2 11.64 -2.90 33.47
CA LYS A 2 10.34 -2.20 33.39
C LYS A 2 9.75 -2.34 31.96
N GLY A 3 8.50 -2.82 31.84
CA GLY A 3 7.81 -2.98 30.55
C GLY A 3 8.13 -4.26 29.77
N PHE A 4 8.87 -5.21 30.37
CA PHE A 4 9.18 -6.51 29.76
C PHE A 4 8.89 -7.63 30.73
N LYS A 5 8.37 -8.73 30.25
CA LYS A 5 8.25 -9.99 30.98
C LYS A 5 8.68 -11.16 30.08
N ILE A 6 9.05 -12.27 30.70
CA ILE A 6 9.24 -13.55 30.01
C ILE A 6 7.87 -14.09 29.65
N LEU A 7 7.70 -14.56 28.41
CA LEU A 7 6.46 -15.12 27.93
C LEU A 7 6.18 -16.48 28.62
N GLU A 8 4.97 -16.64 29.13
CA GLU A 8 4.47 -17.89 29.70
C GLU A 8 3.40 -18.50 28.79
N HIS A 9 3.12 -19.80 28.95
CA HIS A 9 2.11 -20.51 28.15
C HIS A 9 0.73 -19.86 28.25
N SER A 10 0.35 -19.45 29.46
CA SER A 10 -0.92 -18.76 29.73
C SER A 10 -1.10 -17.43 29.00
N ASP A 11 0.00 -16.80 28.56
CA ASP A 11 -0.06 -15.54 27.82
C ASP A 11 -0.47 -15.72 26.35
N ILE A 12 -0.28 -16.90 25.79
CA ILE A 12 -0.41 -17.17 24.36
C ILE A 12 -1.33 -18.33 24.01
N GLU A 13 -1.77 -19.11 24.98
CA GLU A 13 -2.56 -20.35 24.78
C GLU A 13 -3.77 -20.12 23.87
N LYS A 14 -4.64 -19.15 24.23
CA LYS A 14 -5.85 -18.82 23.46
C LYS A 14 -5.53 -18.32 22.03
N ASP A 15 -4.49 -17.51 21.90
CA ASP A 15 -4.09 -16.97 20.61
C ASP A 15 -3.49 -18.05 19.73
N LEU A 16 -2.72 -18.99 20.28
CA LEU A 16 -2.19 -20.14 19.55
C LEU A 16 -3.30 -21.11 19.13
N GLU A 17 -4.30 -21.38 20.00
CA GLU A 17 -5.47 -22.18 19.64
C GLU A 17 -6.25 -21.53 18.48
N LEU A 18 -6.48 -20.20 18.55
CA LEU A 18 -7.13 -19.47 17.49
C LEU A 18 -6.31 -19.52 16.19
N TYR A 19 -5.00 -19.34 16.30
CA TYR A 19 -4.08 -19.38 15.17
C TYR A 19 -4.04 -20.78 14.53
N HIS A 20 -4.06 -21.84 15.34
CA HIS A 20 -4.17 -23.21 14.85
C HIS A 20 -5.49 -23.47 14.13
N ARG A 21 -6.60 -23.05 14.72
CA ARG A 21 -7.95 -23.27 14.17
C ARG A 21 -8.21 -22.49 12.87
N LEU A 22 -7.76 -21.24 12.78
CA LEU A 22 -7.99 -20.36 11.63
C LEU A 22 -6.86 -20.36 10.61
N GLY A 23 -5.72 -20.98 10.94
CA GLY A 23 -4.50 -20.86 10.17
C GLY A 23 -3.80 -19.51 10.32
N ALA A 24 -2.64 -19.38 9.71
CA ALA A 24 -1.89 -18.13 9.73
C ALA A 24 -2.67 -17.01 9.01
N LYS A 25 -2.92 -15.91 9.71
CA LYS A 25 -3.67 -14.76 9.17
C LYS A 25 -2.88 -14.14 7.98
N LYS A 26 -3.35 -14.39 6.77
CA LYS A 26 -2.92 -13.65 5.58
C LYS A 26 -3.53 -12.25 5.61
N GLY A 27 -2.97 -11.34 4.82
CA GLY A 27 -3.59 -10.04 4.55
C GLY A 27 -4.76 -10.17 3.57
N VAL A 28 -5.44 -9.06 3.31
CA VAL A 28 -6.43 -8.97 2.25
C VAL A 28 -5.76 -8.94 0.88
N TYR A 29 -6.46 -9.45 -0.10
CA TYR A 29 -6.00 -9.51 -1.47
C TYR A 29 -6.30 -8.19 -2.21
N LEU A 30 -5.38 -7.75 -3.07
CA LEU A 30 -5.48 -6.44 -3.74
C LEU A 30 -6.16 -6.49 -5.12
N GLY A 31 -6.66 -7.67 -5.50
CA GLY A 31 -7.50 -7.85 -6.69
C GLY A 31 -6.76 -8.17 -7.99
N PHE A 32 -5.42 -8.22 -8.00
CA PHE A 32 -4.61 -8.55 -9.17
C PHE A 32 -4.06 -9.97 -9.11
N LYS A 33 -4.23 -10.75 -10.18
CA LYS A 33 -3.69 -12.11 -10.26
C LYS A 33 -2.16 -12.12 -10.19
N SER A 34 -1.50 -11.19 -10.87
CA SER A 34 -0.04 -11.06 -10.87
C SER A 34 0.53 -10.76 -9.48
N MET A 35 -0.20 -10.03 -8.63
CA MET A 35 0.22 -9.67 -7.28
C MET A 35 -0.15 -10.72 -6.22
N LYS A 36 -1.07 -11.63 -6.50
CA LYS A 36 -1.70 -12.55 -5.53
C LYS A 36 -0.71 -13.29 -4.64
N ASP A 37 0.35 -13.83 -5.23
CA ASP A 37 1.34 -14.62 -4.51
C ASP A 37 2.45 -13.78 -3.87
N PHE A 38 2.57 -12.53 -4.30
CA PHE A 38 3.69 -11.66 -3.91
C PHE A 38 3.34 -10.77 -2.73
N TYR A 39 2.08 -10.34 -2.61
CA TYR A 39 1.69 -9.44 -1.53
C TYR A 39 0.21 -9.52 -1.18
N SER A 40 -0.08 -9.59 0.12
CA SER A 40 -1.39 -9.35 0.71
C SER A 40 -1.26 -8.34 1.86
N MET A 41 -2.21 -7.41 1.98
CA MET A 41 -2.16 -6.31 2.93
C MET A 41 -2.88 -6.68 4.23
N ARG A 42 -2.19 -6.56 5.37
CA ARG A 42 -2.81 -6.67 6.70
C ARG A 42 -3.27 -5.32 7.19
N GLU A 43 -4.21 -5.28 8.11
CA GLU A 43 -4.56 -4.03 8.81
C GLU A 43 -3.40 -3.47 9.62
N SER A 44 -2.58 -4.33 10.21
CA SER A 44 -1.35 -3.96 10.90
C SER A 44 -0.14 -4.28 10.03
N GLY A 45 0.74 -3.31 9.83
CA GLY A 45 1.96 -3.49 9.04
C GLY A 45 2.49 -2.17 8.47
N VAL A 46 3.66 -2.25 7.88
CA VAL A 46 4.28 -1.11 7.18
C VAL A 46 4.72 -1.55 5.80
N THR A 47 4.40 -0.74 4.79
CA THR A 47 4.83 -0.94 3.40
C THR A 47 5.47 0.31 2.86
N ASP A 48 6.71 0.18 2.45
CA ASP A 48 7.52 1.23 1.85
C ASP A 48 7.51 1.04 0.32
N TRP A 49 7.17 2.11 -0.41
CA TRP A 49 7.09 2.12 -1.86
C TRP A 49 8.22 2.97 -2.43
N THR A 50 8.93 2.45 -3.41
CA THR A 50 10.00 3.19 -4.07
C THR A 50 9.97 3.03 -5.59
N GLY A 51 10.69 3.87 -6.30
CA GLY A 51 10.75 3.92 -7.76
C GLY A 51 11.08 5.32 -8.23
N TYR A 52 11.67 5.45 -9.39
CA TYR A 52 12.01 6.76 -9.96
C TYR A 52 10.75 7.57 -10.29
N PRO A 53 10.86 8.89 -10.48
CA PRO A 53 9.74 9.72 -10.91
C PRO A 53 9.03 9.13 -12.13
N SER A 54 7.71 9.23 -12.16
CA SER A 54 6.84 8.69 -13.23
C SER A 54 6.86 7.15 -13.38
N SER A 55 7.33 6.39 -12.39
CA SER A 55 7.25 4.92 -12.39
C SER A 55 5.87 4.37 -12.06
N GLY A 56 4.92 5.20 -11.65
CA GLY A 56 3.55 4.78 -11.32
C GLY A 56 3.31 4.38 -9.85
N LYS A 57 4.22 4.74 -8.92
CA LYS A 57 4.12 4.41 -7.48
C LYS A 57 2.78 4.81 -6.87
N THR A 58 2.50 6.10 -6.91
CA THR A 58 1.27 6.68 -6.38
C THR A 58 0.03 6.09 -7.03
N GLU A 59 0.05 5.94 -8.35
CA GLU A 59 -1.07 5.36 -9.10
C GLU A 59 -1.36 3.91 -8.68
N LEU A 60 -0.33 3.06 -8.54
CA LEU A 60 -0.53 1.68 -8.11
C LEU A 60 -0.93 1.58 -6.64
N LEU A 61 -0.33 2.41 -5.78
CA LEU A 61 -0.71 2.48 -4.37
C LEU A 61 -2.18 2.87 -4.22
N LEU A 62 -2.62 3.97 -4.86
CA LEU A 62 -4.02 4.41 -4.83
C LEU A 62 -4.97 3.36 -5.44
N GLU A 63 -4.54 2.63 -6.47
CA GLU A 63 -5.31 1.52 -7.01
C GLU A 63 -5.49 0.39 -6.00
N CYS A 64 -4.43 0.01 -5.28
CA CYS A 64 -4.49 -1.00 -4.23
C CYS A 64 -5.42 -0.56 -3.08
N LEU A 65 -5.34 0.71 -2.66
CA LEU A 65 -6.22 1.27 -1.63
C LEU A 65 -7.67 1.34 -2.10
N PHE A 66 -7.90 1.77 -3.35
CA PHE A 66 -9.23 1.77 -3.95
C PHE A 66 -9.84 0.35 -3.98
N ASN A 67 -9.05 -0.65 -4.37
CA ASN A 67 -9.52 -2.03 -4.40
C ASN A 67 -9.86 -2.54 -3.00
N THR A 68 -9.08 -2.20 -1.97
CA THR A 68 -9.40 -2.60 -0.58
C THR A 68 -10.64 -1.87 -0.05
N ALA A 69 -10.86 -0.61 -0.41
CA ALA A 69 -12.10 0.10 -0.11
C ALA A 69 -13.32 -0.57 -0.80
N ASN A 70 -13.20 -0.86 -2.09
CA ASN A 70 -14.27 -1.41 -2.90
C ASN A 70 -14.62 -2.86 -2.53
N PHE A 71 -13.63 -3.69 -2.18
CA PHE A 71 -13.85 -5.12 -1.91
C PHE A 71 -14.14 -5.43 -0.45
N TYR A 72 -13.58 -4.65 0.48
CA TYR A 72 -13.62 -4.95 1.92
C TYR A 72 -14.19 -3.81 2.75
N GLY A 73 -14.56 -2.67 2.14
CA GLY A 73 -15.06 -1.49 2.86
C GLY A 73 -13.98 -0.79 3.69
N TRP A 74 -12.70 -0.98 3.36
CA TRP A 74 -11.62 -0.33 4.08
C TRP A 74 -11.66 1.18 3.90
N LYS A 75 -11.21 1.90 4.92
CA LYS A 75 -11.07 3.34 4.94
C LYS A 75 -9.61 3.74 5.06
N HIS A 76 -9.24 4.81 4.40
CA HIS A 76 -7.86 5.23 4.21
C HIS A 76 -7.67 6.69 4.57
N LEU A 77 -6.59 7.02 5.30
CA LEU A 77 -6.11 8.39 5.49
C LEU A 77 -5.01 8.66 4.48
N LEU A 78 -5.11 9.74 3.73
CA LEU A 78 -4.15 10.13 2.69
C LEU A 78 -3.54 11.50 2.99
N TYR A 79 -2.22 11.59 2.91
CA TYR A 79 -1.46 12.83 2.76
C TYR A 79 -0.53 12.67 1.56
N VAL A 80 -0.89 13.27 0.43
CA VAL A 80 -0.31 13.02 -0.89
C VAL A 80 0.07 14.34 -1.58
N PRO A 81 0.91 15.18 -0.96
CA PRO A 81 1.26 16.49 -1.53
C PRO A 81 2.08 16.42 -2.83
N ASP A 82 2.69 15.27 -3.16
CA ASP A 82 3.49 15.09 -4.39
C ASP A 82 2.60 15.06 -5.67
N ILE A 83 1.31 14.76 -5.56
CA ILE A 83 0.35 14.83 -6.69
C ILE A 83 -0.04 16.28 -6.98
N GLY A 84 -0.29 17.07 -5.93
CA GLY A 84 -0.84 18.40 -6.02
C GLY A 84 -1.83 18.69 -4.89
N ASP A 85 -2.96 19.32 -5.22
CA ASP A 85 -3.99 19.60 -4.22
C ASP A 85 -4.96 18.40 -4.02
N GLU A 86 -5.86 18.54 -3.07
CA GLU A 86 -6.86 17.53 -2.74
C GLU A 86 -7.85 17.22 -3.88
N ILE A 87 -8.04 18.17 -4.81
CA ILE A 87 -8.92 18.00 -5.98
C ILE A 87 -8.24 17.08 -7.00
N GLU A 88 -6.93 17.22 -7.20
CA GLU A 88 -6.16 16.33 -8.08
C GLU A 88 -6.14 14.89 -7.54
N VAL A 89 -5.92 14.72 -6.23
CA VAL A 89 -6.02 13.39 -5.58
C VAL A 89 -7.42 12.80 -5.75
N MET A 90 -8.45 13.61 -5.50
CA MET A 90 -9.85 13.18 -5.66
C MET A 90 -10.17 12.84 -7.12
N SER A 91 -9.63 13.58 -8.10
CA SER A 91 -9.86 13.29 -9.52
C SER A 91 -9.30 11.92 -9.92
N ILE A 92 -8.12 11.56 -9.43
CA ILE A 92 -7.53 10.23 -9.65
C ILE A 92 -8.43 9.14 -9.06
N LEU A 93 -8.92 9.33 -7.85
CA LEU A 93 -9.82 8.37 -7.20
C LEU A 93 -11.16 8.25 -7.94
N ILE A 94 -11.71 9.37 -8.44
CA ILE A 94 -12.93 9.37 -9.26
C ILE A 94 -12.72 8.59 -10.57
N HIS A 95 -11.58 8.75 -11.24
CA HIS A 95 -11.24 7.94 -12.41
C HIS A 95 -11.26 6.44 -12.08
N LYS A 96 -10.66 6.04 -10.95
CA LYS A 96 -10.63 4.64 -10.50
C LYS A 96 -12.02 4.09 -10.20
N TYR A 97 -12.86 4.90 -9.57
CA TYR A 97 -14.23 4.52 -9.21
C TYR A 97 -15.15 4.41 -10.43
N SER A 98 -15.13 5.42 -11.31
CA SER A 98 -16.08 5.55 -12.42
C SER A 98 -15.61 4.88 -13.72
N GLY A 99 -14.30 4.72 -13.92
CA GLY A 99 -13.70 4.38 -15.21
C GLY A 99 -13.85 5.48 -16.27
N MET A 100 -14.23 6.70 -15.85
CA MET A 100 -14.45 7.87 -16.71
C MET A 100 -13.33 8.90 -16.48
N THR A 101 -13.18 9.86 -17.41
CA THR A 101 -12.12 10.86 -17.36
C THR A 101 -12.67 12.28 -17.29
N PHE A 102 -11.90 13.22 -16.71
CA PHE A 102 -12.16 14.66 -16.78
C PHE A 102 -11.65 15.31 -18.07
N ASP A 103 -10.93 14.56 -18.93
CA ASP A 103 -10.48 15.08 -20.23
C ASP A 103 -11.59 14.98 -21.26
N LYS A 104 -12.10 16.16 -21.69
CA LYS A 104 -13.20 16.29 -22.67
C LYS A 104 -12.90 15.72 -24.06
N LYS A 105 -11.64 15.38 -24.34
CA LYS A 105 -11.23 14.77 -25.62
C LYS A 105 -11.68 13.31 -25.74
N TYR A 106 -11.94 12.65 -24.61
CA TYR A 106 -12.29 11.25 -24.58
C TYR A 106 -13.80 11.01 -24.55
N PRO A 107 -14.31 9.98 -25.22
CA PRO A 107 -15.75 9.70 -25.28
C PRO A 107 -16.34 9.31 -23.92
N ASN A 108 -15.50 8.84 -22.97
CA ASN A 108 -15.88 8.54 -21.59
C ASN A 108 -15.68 9.72 -20.64
N TYR A 109 -15.89 10.97 -21.14
CA TYR A 109 -15.88 12.16 -20.29
C TYR A 109 -16.97 12.07 -19.22
N ILE A 110 -16.60 12.31 -17.97
CA ILE A 110 -17.49 12.14 -16.82
C ILE A 110 -18.58 13.22 -16.75
N SER A 111 -19.81 12.80 -16.43
CA SER A 111 -20.90 13.73 -16.13
C SER A 111 -20.77 14.30 -14.71
N ILE A 112 -21.35 15.51 -14.49
CA ILE A 112 -21.33 16.12 -13.14
C ILE A 112 -22.08 15.25 -12.10
N GLN A 113 -23.13 14.54 -12.53
CA GLN A 113 -23.88 13.61 -11.66
C GLN A 113 -23.01 12.43 -11.22
N ASP A 114 -22.18 11.91 -12.12
CA ASP A 114 -21.24 10.82 -11.79
C ASP A 114 -20.08 11.33 -10.93
N VAL A 115 -19.63 12.59 -11.10
CA VAL A 115 -18.68 13.23 -10.19
C VAL A 115 -19.23 13.25 -8.76
N TRP A 116 -20.47 13.73 -8.58
CA TRP A 116 -21.08 13.81 -7.25
C TRP A 116 -21.31 12.43 -6.62
N ARG A 117 -21.78 11.47 -7.39
CA ARG A 117 -21.97 10.09 -6.93
C ARG A 117 -20.63 9.46 -6.48
N SER A 118 -19.60 9.60 -7.33
CA SER A 118 -18.28 9.05 -7.06
C SER A 118 -17.66 9.71 -5.83
N SER A 119 -17.67 11.04 -5.75
CA SER A 119 -17.06 11.77 -4.64
C SER A 119 -17.76 11.50 -3.31
N SER A 120 -19.07 11.33 -3.28
CA SER A 120 -19.79 10.94 -2.05
C SER A 120 -19.30 9.63 -1.49
N TRP A 121 -19.24 8.58 -2.31
CA TRP A 121 -18.73 7.26 -1.91
C TRP A 121 -17.25 7.33 -1.51
N LEU A 122 -16.43 8.04 -2.29
CA LEU A 122 -15.00 8.16 -2.03
C LEU A 122 -14.71 8.85 -0.71
N LEU A 123 -15.45 9.92 -0.34
CA LEU A 123 -15.26 10.64 0.93
C LEU A 123 -15.68 9.80 2.17
N GLU A 124 -16.50 8.77 2.00
CA GLU A 124 -16.75 7.79 3.06
C GLU A 124 -15.52 6.93 3.33
N HIS A 125 -14.77 6.56 2.27
CA HIS A 125 -13.67 5.62 2.33
C HIS A 125 -12.28 6.28 2.39
N PHE A 126 -12.14 7.49 1.86
CA PHE A 126 -10.86 8.20 1.79
C PHE A 126 -10.94 9.51 2.58
N LYS A 127 -10.15 9.61 3.64
CA LYS A 127 -9.94 10.82 4.43
C LYS A 127 -8.69 11.50 3.90
N ILE A 128 -8.85 12.58 3.13
CA ILE A 128 -7.74 13.30 2.51
C ILE A 128 -7.37 14.46 3.43
N LEU A 129 -6.11 14.50 3.88
CA LEU A 129 -5.61 15.58 4.72
C LEU A 129 -5.38 16.83 3.87
N LYS A 130 -6.13 17.89 4.19
CA LYS A 130 -6.07 19.18 3.51
C LYS A 130 -5.30 20.19 4.32
N LYS A 131 -4.41 20.97 3.67
CA LYS A 131 -3.81 22.15 4.28
C LYS A 131 -4.81 23.30 4.27
N THR A 132 -5.13 23.83 5.43
CA THR A 132 -5.97 25.05 5.56
C THR A 132 -5.14 26.33 5.60
N ASP A 133 -3.85 26.21 5.93
CA ASP A 133 -2.83 27.25 5.84
C ASP A 133 -1.73 26.76 4.87
N PRO A 134 -1.39 27.52 3.81
CA PRO A 134 -0.31 27.16 2.89
C PRO A 134 1.06 26.95 3.58
N LYS A 135 1.28 27.61 4.73
CA LYS A 135 2.52 27.45 5.53
C LYS A 135 2.48 26.25 6.47
N ALA A 136 1.34 25.58 6.62
CA ALA A 136 1.24 24.41 7.48
C ALA A 136 2.18 23.32 6.98
N SER A 137 2.88 22.71 7.92
CA SER A 137 3.76 21.57 7.69
C SER A 137 3.56 20.56 8.81
N ILE A 138 3.67 19.29 8.49
CA ILE A 138 3.45 18.19 9.43
C ILE A 138 4.65 17.25 9.39
N THR A 139 5.11 16.80 10.55
CA THR A 139 6.14 15.75 10.66
C THR A 139 5.50 14.37 10.47
N PRO A 140 6.28 13.34 10.11
CA PRO A 140 5.78 11.96 10.08
C PRO A 140 5.19 11.50 11.42
N ILE A 141 5.77 11.88 12.55
CA ILE A 141 5.27 11.54 13.88
C ILE A 141 3.89 12.17 14.10
N GLU A 142 3.75 13.49 13.88
CA GLU A 142 2.47 14.20 14.01
C GLU A 142 1.39 13.58 13.09
N PHE A 143 1.76 13.16 11.87
CA PHE A 143 0.82 12.49 10.96
C PHE A 143 0.37 11.13 11.47
N TRP A 144 1.28 10.32 12.01
CA TRP A 144 0.90 9.00 12.55
C TRP A 144 0.08 9.12 13.84
N ASP A 145 0.36 10.12 14.69
CA ASP A 145 -0.48 10.44 15.85
C ASP A 145 -1.87 10.85 15.42
N PHE A 146 -2.00 11.69 14.40
CA PHE A 146 -3.28 12.04 13.80
C PHE A 146 -4.00 10.82 13.18
N ALA A 147 -3.26 9.87 12.61
CA ALA A 147 -3.86 8.63 12.11
C ALA A 147 -4.50 7.79 13.23
N ILE A 148 -3.97 7.84 14.47
CA ILE A 148 -4.61 7.19 15.62
C ILE A 148 -5.96 7.85 15.93
N GLU A 149 -6.04 9.17 15.87
CA GLU A 149 -7.30 9.90 16.05
C GLU A 149 -8.30 9.56 14.95
N CYS A 150 -7.86 9.55 13.69
CA CYS A 150 -8.68 9.13 12.55
C CYS A 150 -9.14 7.66 12.65
N LYS A 151 -8.33 6.76 13.24
CA LYS A 151 -8.73 5.38 13.49
C LYS A 151 -9.89 5.32 14.48
N LYS A 152 -9.85 6.12 15.54
CA LYS A 152 -10.93 6.17 16.55
C LYS A 152 -12.21 6.80 16.00
N GLU A 153 -12.08 7.86 15.21
CA GLU A 153 -13.23 8.62 14.70
C GLU A 153 -13.86 8.00 13.46
N PHE A 154 -13.05 7.59 12.47
CA PHE A 154 -13.53 7.15 11.16
C PHE A 154 -13.36 5.64 10.93
N GLY A 155 -12.58 4.96 11.77
CA GLY A 155 -12.31 3.52 11.64
C GLY A 155 -11.36 3.20 10.47
N ILE A 156 -10.38 4.04 10.16
CA ILE A 156 -9.42 3.81 9.06
C ILE A 156 -8.62 2.51 9.26
N GLN A 157 -8.29 1.82 8.17
CA GLN A 157 -7.38 0.68 8.14
C GLN A 157 -5.97 1.05 7.73
N THR A 158 -5.81 2.11 6.91
CA THR A 158 -4.47 2.53 6.47
C THR A 158 -4.26 4.03 6.60
N ALA A 159 -2.99 4.45 6.69
CA ALA A 159 -2.58 5.84 6.55
C ALA A 159 -1.36 5.93 5.63
N THR A 160 -1.36 6.89 4.71
CA THR A 160 -0.41 7.00 3.61
C THR A 160 0.27 8.35 3.60
N ILE A 161 1.61 8.34 3.52
CA ILE A 161 2.46 9.49 3.22
C ILE A 161 3.03 9.31 1.80
N ASP A 162 2.72 10.22 0.89
CA ASP A 162 3.29 10.28 -0.45
C ASP A 162 3.56 11.74 -0.88
N SER A 163 4.82 12.21 -0.73
CA SER A 163 6.01 11.40 -0.45
C SER A 163 6.68 11.81 0.87
N TRP A 164 7.61 10.95 1.33
CA TRP A 164 8.42 11.19 2.52
C TRP A 164 9.13 12.53 2.51
N LYS A 165 9.73 12.93 1.38
CA LYS A 165 10.48 14.19 1.22
C LYS A 165 9.64 15.46 1.45
N ASP A 166 8.30 15.37 1.29
CA ASP A 166 7.37 16.50 1.39
C ASP A 166 6.85 16.75 2.83
N MET A 167 7.32 15.90 3.76
CA MET A 167 7.08 16.09 5.19
C MET A 167 8.08 17.07 5.79
N ARG A 168 7.73 17.67 6.94
CA ARG A 168 8.72 18.38 7.76
C ARG A 168 9.58 17.39 8.51
N HIS A 169 10.89 17.58 8.46
CA HIS A 169 11.86 16.72 9.12
C HIS A 169 12.81 17.52 10.00
N ASP A 170 12.90 17.16 11.27
CA ASP A 170 13.74 17.83 12.26
C ASP A 170 15.12 17.13 12.40
N TYR A 171 15.83 16.95 11.27
CA TYR A 171 17.10 16.19 11.20
C TYR A 171 18.17 16.71 12.18
N SER A 172 18.25 18.02 12.35
CA SER A 172 19.25 18.65 13.24
C SER A 172 19.07 18.28 14.70
N LEU A 173 17.84 18.03 15.14
CA LEU A 173 17.54 17.63 16.51
C LEU A 173 17.98 16.18 16.81
N HIS A 174 18.26 15.39 15.77
CA HIS A 174 18.60 13.96 15.89
C HIS A 174 20.04 13.65 15.47
N GLY A 175 20.87 14.65 15.17
CA GLY A 175 22.26 14.41 14.73
C GLY A 175 22.41 14.00 13.27
N GLY A 176 21.36 14.20 12.45
CA GLY A 176 21.36 13.95 11.01
C GLY A 176 20.32 12.93 10.54
N TYR A 177 20.28 12.71 9.24
CA TYR A 177 19.23 11.92 8.59
C TYR A 177 19.16 10.46 9.06
N ALA A 178 20.31 9.78 9.13
CA ALA A 178 20.36 8.38 9.54
C ALA A 178 19.88 8.15 10.97
N GLN A 179 20.31 9.03 11.90
CA GLN A 179 19.89 9.00 13.30
C GLN A 179 18.40 9.34 13.44
N TYR A 180 17.91 10.32 12.66
CA TYR A 180 16.50 10.65 12.59
C TYR A 180 15.67 9.45 12.17
N LEU A 181 16.02 8.77 11.07
CA LEU A 181 15.32 7.55 10.64
C LEU A 181 15.36 6.44 11.69
N SER A 182 16.51 6.26 12.36
CA SER A 182 16.65 5.26 13.44
C SER A 182 15.75 5.55 14.65
N HIS A 183 15.31 6.79 14.83
CA HIS A 183 14.36 7.20 15.87
C HIS A 183 12.90 7.07 15.38
N VAL A 184 12.61 7.58 14.18
CA VAL A 184 11.24 7.74 13.68
C VAL A 184 10.64 6.42 13.17
N LEU A 185 11.43 5.56 12.51
CA LEU A 185 10.91 4.32 11.93
C LEU A 185 10.48 3.27 12.98
N PRO A 186 11.17 3.09 14.12
CA PRO A 186 10.66 2.26 15.22
C PRO A 186 9.33 2.78 15.79
N TYR A 187 9.17 4.10 15.91
CA TYR A 187 7.91 4.71 16.35
C TYR A 187 6.78 4.38 15.36
N ARG A 188 7.00 4.52 14.06
CA ARG A 188 6.06 4.11 12.99
C ARG A 188 5.60 2.66 13.17
N ASN A 189 6.55 1.75 13.36
CA ASN A 189 6.24 0.34 13.51
C ASN A 189 5.41 0.07 14.77
N MET A 190 5.73 0.74 15.87
CA MET A 190 4.98 0.67 17.13
C MET A 190 3.52 1.15 16.93
N ILE A 191 3.31 2.30 16.30
CA ILE A 191 1.97 2.83 16.00
C ILE A 191 1.17 1.82 15.17
N SER A 192 1.77 1.28 14.10
CA SER A 192 1.11 0.28 13.26
C SER A 192 0.65 -0.95 14.06
N GLU A 193 1.53 -1.49 14.91
CA GLU A 193 1.26 -2.69 15.70
C GLU A 193 0.23 -2.46 16.82
N GLN A 194 0.37 -1.35 17.55
CA GLN A 194 -0.50 -1.06 18.71
C GLN A 194 -1.90 -0.60 18.32
N HIS A 195 -2.03 0.13 17.22
CA HIS A 195 -3.31 0.70 16.79
C HIS A 195 -3.96 -0.03 15.61
N ASN A 196 -3.32 -1.11 15.12
CA ASN A 196 -3.83 -1.89 14.00
C ASN A 196 -4.12 -1.01 12.77
N ILE A 197 -3.13 -0.19 12.38
CA ILE A 197 -3.18 0.70 11.21
C ILE A 197 -2.05 0.30 10.27
N HIS A 198 -2.34 0.03 8.99
CA HIS A 198 -1.30 -0.20 8.00
C HIS A 198 -0.73 1.14 7.51
N LEU A 199 0.57 1.34 7.64
CA LEU A 199 1.22 2.59 7.28
C LEU A 199 2.01 2.45 5.98
N HIS A 200 1.62 3.24 4.98
CA HIS A 200 2.31 3.35 3.69
C HIS A 200 3.21 4.58 3.67
N THR A 201 4.42 4.41 3.15
CA THR A 201 5.35 5.52 2.92
C THR A 201 5.94 5.40 1.52
N VAL A 202 5.84 6.47 0.72
CA VAL A 202 6.50 6.55 -0.58
C VAL A 202 7.82 7.28 -0.42
N ILE A 203 8.92 6.62 -0.80
CA ILE A 203 10.28 7.10 -0.68
C ILE A 203 10.90 7.20 -2.07
N HIS A 204 11.40 8.38 -2.43
CA HIS A 204 12.09 8.54 -3.69
C HIS A 204 13.51 7.96 -3.62
N PRO A 205 13.95 7.27 -4.69
CA PRO A 205 15.35 6.91 -4.82
C PRO A 205 16.22 8.15 -5.02
N LYS A 206 17.50 8.01 -4.71
CA LYS A 206 18.56 8.95 -5.10
C LYS A 206 18.66 9.05 -6.63
N THR A 207 19.78 9.55 -7.12
CA THR A 207 20.08 9.63 -8.56
C THR A 207 19.91 8.25 -9.24
N PRO A 208 19.24 8.19 -10.41
CA PRO A 208 19.05 6.94 -11.13
C PRO A 208 20.38 6.28 -11.50
N ARG A 209 20.54 5.00 -11.15
CA ARG A 209 21.65 4.20 -11.65
C ARG A 209 21.41 3.82 -13.11
N ARG A 210 22.49 3.81 -13.90
CA ARG A 210 22.46 3.39 -15.29
C ARG A 210 23.42 2.23 -15.52
N GLN A 211 22.97 1.26 -16.30
CA GLN A 211 23.79 0.17 -16.80
C GLN A 211 23.51 0.05 -18.30
N ASP A 212 24.56 0.05 -19.11
CA ASP A 212 24.47 0.02 -20.59
C ASP A 212 23.53 1.09 -21.16
N GLY A 213 23.57 2.30 -20.58
CA GLY A 213 22.75 3.44 -20.98
C GLY A 213 21.29 3.40 -20.48
N LYS A 214 20.80 2.28 -19.98
CA LYS A 214 19.44 2.12 -19.45
C LYS A 214 19.38 2.40 -17.95
N ILE A 215 18.25 2.95 -17.49
CA ILE A 215 17.98 3.12 -16.06
C ILE A 215 17.70 1.73 -15.47
N VAL A 216 18.42 1.39 -14.42
CA VAL A 216 18.24 0.11 -13.71
C VAL A 216 17.08 0.22 -12.74
N HIS A 217 16.31 -0.86 -12.57
CA HIS A 217 15.25 -0.95 -11.57
C HIS A 217 15.82 -0.62 -10.17
N PRO A 218 15.24 0.35 -9.43
CA PRO A 218 15.79 0.77 -8.14
C PRO A 218 15.71 -0.36 -7.11
N ASP A 219 16.77 -0.45 -6.30
CA ASP A 219 16.88 -1.37 -5.17
C ASP A 219 16.83 -0.59 -3.84
N VAL A 220 16.90 -1.29 -2.72
CA VAL A 220 16.87 -0.68 -1.36
C VAL A 220 18.01 0.32 -1.18
N ASP A 221 19.20 0.00 -1.69
CA ASP A 221 20.39 0.86 -1.56
C ASP A 221 20.27 2.17 -2.36
N ASP A 222 19.36 2.21 -3.35
CA ASP A 222 19.07 3.43 -4.10
C ASP A 222 18.16 4.40 -3.32
N MET A 223 17.41 3.91 -2.31
CA MET A 223 16.58 4.76 -1.47
C MET A 223 17.45 5.70 -0.62
N GLU A 224 17.00 6.92 -0.40
CA GLU A 224 17.65 7.79 0.57
C GLU A 224 17.53 7.20 1.96
N GLY A 225 18.66 6.94 2.65
CA GLY A 225 18.67 6.20 3.92
C GLY A 225 18.32 4.72 3.80
N GLY A 226 18.62 4.09 2.65
CA GLY A 226 18.22 2.72 2.32
C GLY A 226 18.52 1.68 3.40
N ALA A 227 19.66 1.76 4.09
CA ALA A 227 19.99 0.85 5.18
C ALA A 227 18.98 0.92 6.34
N GLN A 228 18.55 2.13 6.75
CA GLN A 228 17.56 2.32 7.81
C GLN A 228 16.18 1.81 7.39
N TRP A 229 15.75 2.09 6.16
CA TRP A 229 14.50 1.57 5.59
C TRP A 229 14.53 0.05 5.52
N ASN A 230 15.65 -0.53 5.04
CA ASN A 230 15.80 -1.97 5.00
C ASN A 230 15.73 -2.62 6.39
N ASN A 231 16.37 -2.01 7.40
CA ASN A 231 16.37 -2.56 8.75
C ASN A 231 14.99 -2.49 9.41
N SER A 232 14.28 -1.39 9.26
CA SER A 232 12.99 -1.12 9.94
C SER A 232 11.76 -1.53 9.12
N GLY A 233 11.83 -1.51 7.78
CA GLY A 233 10.72 -1.87 6.90
C GLY A 233 10.31 -3.33 7.04
N LYS A 234 9.04 -3.63 6.85
CA LYS A 234 8.50 -5.00 6.80
C LYS A 234 8.28 -5.43 5.35
N VAL A 235 7.67 -4.58 4.55
CA VAL A 235 7.46 -4.78 3.11
C VAL A 235 8.06 -3.60 2.37
N ILE A 236 8.86 -3.88 1.34
CA ILE A 236 9.42 -2.84 0.45
C ILE A 236 9.11 -3.24 -0.99
N ILE A 237 8.39 -2.37 -1.69
CA ILE A 237 7.93 -2.56 -3.07
C ILE A 237 8.61 -1.52 -3.95
N SER A 238 9.24 -1.96 -5.03
CA SER A 238 9.90 -1.09 -5.99
C SER A 238 9.22 -1.19 -7.35
N LEU A 239 8.97 -0.04 -7.97
CA LEU A 239 8.37 0.06 -9.29
C LEU A 239 9.35 0.62 -10.30
N HIS A 240 9.30 0.06 -11.51
CA HIS A 240 10.09 0.53 -12.64
C HIS A 240 9.27 0.53 -13.94
N ARG A 241 9.51 1.55 -14.76
CA ARG A 241 9.01 1.63 -16.14
C ARG A 241 10.20 1.91 -17.06
N GLU A 242 10.26 1.20 -18.17
CA GLU A 242 11.36 1.38 -19.14
C GLU A 242 11.37 2.78 -19.76
N SER A 243 10.18 3.34 -20.02
CA SER A 243 9.97 4.73 -20.46
C SER A 243 8.71 5.33 -19.82
N LYS A 244 8.56 6.66 -19.93
CA LYS A 244 7.35 7.36 -19.44
C LYS A 244 6.09 6.97 -20.22
N GLU A 245 6.25 6.60 -21.47
CA GLU A 245 5.19 6.20 -22.40
C GLU A 245 4.80 4.73 -22.24
N ALA A 246 5.66 3.91 -21.62
CA ALA A 246 5.37 2.50 -21.40
C ALA A 246 4.19 2.33 -20.44
N ASN A 247 3.20 1.54 -20.84
CA ASN A 247 2.08 1.16 -19.96
C ASN A 247 2.44 -0.02 -19.06
N HIS A 248 3.49 -0.74 -19.38
CA HIS A 248 4.02 -1.86 -18.62
C HIS A 248 4.83 -1.36 -17.41
N VAL A 249 4.55 -1.90 -16.25
CA VAL A 249 5.19 -1.56 -14.98
C VAL A 249 5.73 -2.82 -14.34
N ASP A 250 7.03 -2.86 -14.15
CA ASP A 250 7.71 -3.92 -13.39
C ASP A 250 7.61 -3.60 -11.90
N VAL A 251 7.16 -4.57 -11.12
CA VAL A 251 7.02 -4.47 -9.66
C VAL A 251 7.91 -5.52 -9.01
N LYS A 252 8.82 -5.08 -8.16
CA LYS A 252 9.76 -5.94 -7.45
C LYS A 252 9.51 -5.88 -5.94
N MET A 253 9.33 -7.03 -5.32
CA MET A 253 9.24 -7.17 -3.88
C MET A 253 10.67 -7.23 -3.31
N LEU A 254 11.22 -6.11 -2.85
CA LEU A 254 12.58 -6.02 -2.33
C LEU A 254 12.69 -6.63 -0.93
N LYS A 255 11.61 -6.56 -0.16
CA LYS A 255 11.52 -7.15 1.19
C LYS A 255 10.09 -7.57 1.47
N ILE A 256 9.93 -8.69 2.18
CA ILE A 256 8.62 -9.18 2.63
C ILE A 256 8.75 -9.88 3.99
N LYS A 257 8.07 -9.33 4.99
CA LYS A 257 7.97 -9.88 6.35
C LYS A 257 6.59 -9.57 6.94
N PRO A 258 5.95 -10.54 7.61
CA PRO A 258 6.31 -11.96 7.67
C PRO A 258 6.05 -12.67 6.33
N LYS A 259 6.66 -13.82 6.10
CA LYS A 259 6.53 -14.60 4.86
C LYS A 259 5.07 -14.98 4.51
N ILE A 260 4.17 -15.00 5.49
CA ILE A 260 2.76 -15.36 5.26
C ILE A 260 2.02 -14.29 4.42
N VAL A 261 2.47 -13.04 4.38
CA VAL A 261 1.82 -11.98 3.60
C VAL A 261 2.28 -11.94 2.14
N GLY A 262 3.27 -12.73 1.75
CA GLY A 262 3.76 -12.80 0.38
C GLY A 262 5.15 -13.41 0.26
N LYS A 263 5.73 -13.29 -0.93
CA LYS A 263 7.06 -13.81 -1.25
C LYS A 263 7.92 -12.75 -1.94
N TRP A 264 9.22 -12.89 -1.81
CA TRP A 264 10.19 -12.15 -2.61
C TRP A 264 10.07 -12.53 -4.10
N GLY A 265 10.32 -11.57 -4.99
CA GLY A 265 10.29 -11.79 -6.42
C GLY A 265 9.82 -10.55 -7.18
N PHE A 266 9.41 -10.74 -8.40
CA PHE A 266 8.89 -9.70 -9.26
C PHE A 266 7.67 -10.18 -10.05
N PHE A 267 6.83 -9.24 -10.41
CA PHE A 267 5.73 -9.42 -11.35
C PHE A 267 5.60 -8.14 -12.19
N ALA A 268 4.82 -8.21 -13.25
CA ALA A 268 4.51 -7.07 -14.07
C ALA A 268 3.01 -6.81 -14.09
N ILE A 269 2.64 -5.55 -14.25
CA ILE A 269 1.26 -5.10 -14.36
C ILE A 269 1.17 -4.01 -15.42
N ASN A 270 0.00 -3.84 -16.03
CA ASN A 270 -0.17 -2.85 -17.09
C ASN A 270 -1.14 -1.75 -16.67
N PHE A 271 -0.93 -0.56 -17.17
CA PHE A 271 -1.77 0.61 -16.91
C PHE A 271 -2.62 0.98 -18.12
N ASP A 272 -3.92 1.10 -17.95
CA ASP A 272 -4.85 1.57 -18.97
C ASP A 272 -5.07 3.08 -18.81
N LEU A 273 -4.44 3.86 -19.68
CA LEU A 273 -4.57 5.33 -19.67
C LEU A 273 -6.02 5.80 -19.86
N SER A 274 -6.83 5.06 -20.64
CA SER A 274 -8.22 5.46 -20.94
C SER A 274 -9.15 5.36 -19.74
N LYS A 275 -8.83 4.46 -18.79
CA LYS A 275 -9.60 4.22 -17.57
C LYS A 275 -8.88 4.63 -16.31
N SER A 276 -7.62 5.04 -16.40
CA SER A 276 -6.73 5.30 -15.26
C SER A 276 -6.71 4.13 -14.25
N ARG A 277 -6.69 2.89 -14.79
CA ARG A 277 -6.74 1.65 -14.00
C ARG A 277 -5.60 0.70 -14.36
N TYR A 278 -5.12 -0.01 -13.36
CA TYR A 278 -4.22 -1.15 -13.59
C TYR A 278 -5.00 -2.40 -13.99
N PHE A 279 -4.37 -3.26 -14.79
CA PHE A 279 -4.93 -4.53 -15.23
C PHE A 279 -3.84 -5.58 -15.44
N ASP A 280 -4.21 -6.85 -15.25
CA ASP A 280 -3.44 -8.02 -15.66
C ASP A 280 -3.73 -8.36 -17.13
N ILE A 281 -2.76 -8.99 -17.79
CA ILE A 281 -2.98 -9.60 -19.11
C ILE A 281 -3.32 -11.08 -18.91
N ASN A 282 -4.50 -11.48 -19.33
CA ASN A 282 -4.86 -12.89 -19.37
C ASN A 282 -4.37 -13.52 -20.67
N SER A 283 -3.24 -14.22 -20.59
CA SER A 283 -2.66 -14.93 -21.74
C SER A 283 -3.49 -16.16 -22.19
N GLU A 284 -4.32 -16.73 -21.30
CA GLU A 284 -5.15 -17.89 -21.59
C GLU A 284 -6.33 -17.56 -22.51
N ILE A 285 -6.78 -16.28 -22.50
CA ILE A 285 -7.90 -15.77 -23.30
C ILE A 285 -7.38 -14.73 -24.32
N GLY A 286 -6.34 -15.06 -25.07
CA GLY A 286 -5.86 -14.22 -26.16
C GLY A 286 -5.34 -12.83 -25.77
N GLY A 287 -4.85 -12.65 -24.53
CA GLY A 287 -4.25 -11.38 -24.09
C GLY A 287 -5.26 -10.32 -23.67
N THR A 288 -6.43 -10.70 -23.18
CA THR A 288 -7.45 -9.76 -22.71
C THR A 288 -7.05 -9.02 -21.42
N LYS A 289 -7.56 -7.79 -21.25
CA LYS A 289 -7.35 -6.99 -20.03
C LYS A 289 -8.23 -7.53 -18.90
N GLU A 290 -7.61 -7.88 -17.78
CA GLU A 290 -8.31 -8.26 -16.55
C GLU A 290 -8.07 -7.19 -15.48
N TYR A 291 -9.10 -6.41 -15.18
CA TYR A 291 -9.07 -5.46 -14.06
C TYR A 291 -9.25 -6.21 -12.73
N ALA A 292 -8.83 -5.56 -11.66
CA ALA A 292 -8.99 -6.11 -10.32
C ALA A 292 -10.46 -6.46 -10.02
N THR A 293 -10.71 -7.67 -9.52
CA THR A 293 -12.05 -8.15 -9.16
C THR A 293 -12.07 -8.81 -7.79
N LYS A 294 -13.23 -8.80 -7.12
CA LYS A 294 -13.44 -9.50 -5.86
C LYS A 294 -13.49 -11.03 -6.04
N GLU A 295 -13.93 -11.52 -7.18
CA GLU A 295 -14.08 -12.96 -7.48
C GLU A 295 -12.76 -13.73 -7.43
N ILE A 296 -11.64 -13.08 -7.74
CA ILE A 296 -10.30 -13.68 -7.60
C ILE A 296 -9.98 -14.03 -6.11
N ILE A 297 -10.69 -13.44 -5.17
CA ILE A 297 -10.50 -13.61 -3.72
C ILE A 297 -11.15 -14.89 -3.20
N GLU A 298 -12.25 -15.30 -3.81
CA GLU A 298 -13.09 -16.42 -3.37
C GLU A 298 -12.68 -17.79 -3.90
N SER A 299 -11.53 -17.92 -4.59
CA SER A 299 -10.95 -19.25 -4.82
C SER A 299 -10.63 -19.86 -3.46
N LYS A 300 -11.60 -20.65 -2.95
CA LYS A 300 -11.62 -21.31 -1.64
C LYS A 300 -10.25 -21.88 -1.30
N PRO A 301 -9.75 -21.71 -0.06
CA PRO A 301 -8.75 -22.63 0.45
C PRO A 301 -9.37 -24.03 0.33
N ASN A 302 -8.60 -24.95 -0.21
CA ASN A 302 -8.96 -26.32 -0.50
C ASN A 302 -9.88 -26.90 0.59
N SER A 303 -11.17 -26.97 0.35
CA SER A 303 -12.15 -27.56 1.29
C SER A 303 -11.92 -29.06 1.52
N GLU A 304 -11.10 -29.70 0.65
CA GLU A 304 -10.67 -31.08 0.80
C GLU A 304 -9.61 -31.26 1.92
N ALA A 305 -8.81 -30.24 2.21
CA ALA A 305 -7.85 -30.33 3.32
C ALA A 305 -8.52 -30.26 4.70
N ILE A 306 -9.70 -29.61 4.80
CA ILE A 306 -10.44 -29.48 6.06
C ILE A 306 -11.26 -30.76 6.33
N SER A 307 -11.77 -31.44 5.31
CA SER A 307 -12.55 -32.67 5.47
C SER A 307 -11.68 -33.86 5.90
N ASN A 308 -10.45 -33.93 5.43
CA ASN A 308 -9.53 -35.04 5.78
C ASN A 308 -8.95 -34.89 7.19
N TYR A 309 -8.88 -33.67 7.75
CA TYR A 309 -8.40 -33.46 9.13
C TYR A 309 -9.46 -33.76 10.21
N GLN A 310 -10.75 -33.75 9.84
CA GLN A 310 -11.85 -34.08 10.77
C GLN A 310 -12.12 -35.58 10.89
N LEU A 311 -11.58 -36.40 9.97
CA LEU A 311 -11.80 -37.85 9.97
C LEU A 311 -10.71 -38.66 10.70
N ASP A 312 -9.54 -38.08 10.94
CA ASP A 312 -8.39 -38.81 11.51
C ASP A 312 -8.09 -38.52 12.99
N ASN A 313 -8.95 -37.76 13.71
CA ASN A 313 -8.69 -37.48 15.11
C ASN A 313 -9.97 -37.62 15.98
N PRO A 314 -10.23 -38.81 16.54
CA PRO A 314 -11.38 -39.06 17.42
C PRO A 314 -11.09 -38.82 18.92
N PHE A 315 -10.23 -37.82 19.26
CA PHE A 315 -10.06 -37.40 20.66
C PHE A 315 -9.89 -35.89 20.78
#